data_31b762f2911e5c9ead2a052cf84d994b
#
_entry.id   31b762f2911e5c9ead2a052cf84d994b
#
_cell.length_a   1.000
_cell.length_b   1.000
_cell.length_c   1.000
_cell.angle_alpha   90.00
_cell.angle_beta   90.00
_cell.angle_gamma   90.00
#
_symmetry.space_group_name_H-M   'P 1'
#
loop_
_entity.id
_entity.type
_entity.pdbx_description
1 polymer ?
#
loop_
_entity_poly.entity_id
_entity_poly.type
_entity_poly.pdbx_seq_one_letter_code
_entity_poly.pdbx_strand_id
1 'polypeptide(L)'
;MAAAAQGVADYFGQGNILYINVMNNMSVDCDCDSHPADPKLKDMGILASTDPVALDQACLDLVFNHKGQAGDDEKPLIERINRQHGTYITEYAERIGLGSRKYKLVMIK
;
A
#
# COMPACT_ATOMS: atom_id res chain seq x y z
N MET A 1 -3.23 -5.41 12.85
CA MET A 1 -3.95 -4.59 11.84
C MET A 1 -4.78 -5.41 10.87
N ALA A 2 -4.18 -6.42 10.24
CA ALA A 2 -4.93 -7.24 9.27
C ALA A 2 -6.16 -7.94 9.85
N ALA A 3 -6.06 -8.47 11.07
CA ALA A 3 -7.21 -9.11 11.73
C ALA A 3 -8.35 -8.13 11.99
N ALA A 4 -8.04 -6.88 12.38
CA ALA A 4 -9.05 -5.85 12.58
C ALA A 4 -9.71 -5.46 11.25
N ALA A 5 -8.93 -5.34 10.19
CA ALA A 5 -9.45 -5.08 8.84
C ALA A 5 -10.38 -6.21 8.37
N GLN A 6 -10.03 -7.46 8.68
CA GLN A 6 -10.87 -8.61 8.37
C GLN A 6 -12.24 -8.54 9.07
N GLY A 7 -12.27 -8.10 10.33
CA GLY A 7 -13.53 -7.92 11.04
C GLY A 7 -14.47 -6.94 10.35
N VAL A 8 -13.93 -5.84 9.84
CA VAL A 8 -14.70 -4.85 9.07
C VAL A 8 -15.16 -5.45 7.73
N ALA A 9 -14.27 -6.12 7.01
CA ALA A 9 -14.60 -6.73 5.73
C ALA A 9 -15.69 -7.82 5.88
N ASP A 10 -15.63 -8.61 6.95
CA ASP A 10 -16.62 -9.64 7.22
C ASP A 10 -17.99 -9.03 7.54
N TYR A 11 -18.02 -7.90 8.23
CA TYR A 11 -19.27 -7.21 8.55
C TYR A 11 -20.02 -6.76 7.29
N PHE A 12 -19.31 -6.16 6.32
CA PHE A 12 -19.93 -5.69 5.08
C PHE A 12 -20.04 -6.76 4.00
N GLY A 13 -19.32 -7.87 4.13
CA GLY A 13 -19.22 -8.92 3.12
C GLY A 13 -18.09 -8.67 2.15
N GLN A 14 -17.34 -9.71 1.83
CA GLN A 14 -16.23 -9.62 0.87
C GLN A 14 -16.76 -9.20 -0.51
N GLY A 15 -16.05 -8.27 -1.14
CA GLY A 15 -16.44 -7.71 -2.42
C GLY A 15 -17.44 -6.56 -2.35
N ASN A 16 -17.95 -6.23 -1.17
CA ASN A 16 -18.93 -5.15 -0.98
C ASN A 16 -18.28 -3.83 -0.53
N ILE A 17 -16.96 -3.80 -0.41
CA ILE A 17 -16.21 -2.60 -0.06
C ILE A 17 -15.26 -2.26 -1.21
N LEU A 18 -15.22 -0.99 -1.59
CA LEU A 18 -14.22 -0.48 -2.51
C LEU A 18 -13.11 0.19 -1.69
N TYR A 19 -11.89 -0.22 -1.94
CA TYR A 19 -10.70 0.36 -1.30
C TYR A 19 -9.96 1.22 -2.31
N ILE A 20 -9.49 2.39 -1.87
CA ILE A 20 -8.78 3.34 -2.73
C ILE A 20 -7.51 3.76 -2.00
N ASN A 21 -6.36 3.62 -2.66
CA ASN A 21 -5.07 4.12 -2.18
C ASN A 21 -4.59 5.27 -3.06
N VAL A 22 -4.30 6.40 -2.44
CA VAL A 22 -3.75 7.57 -3.13
C VAL A 22 -2.24 7.61 -2.86
N MET A 23 -1.45 7.27 -3.87
CA MET A 23 0.01 7.22 -3.77
C MET A 23 0.64 8.56 -4.15
N ASN A 24 0.28 9.59 -3.39
CA ASN A 24 0.75 10.96 -3.59
C ASN A 24 1.39 11.48 -2.30
N ASN A 25 2.37 12.35 -2.42
CA ASN A 25 3.08 12.96 -1.27
C ASN A 25 3.58 11.93 -0.26
N MET A 26 4.11 10.82 -0.76
CA MET A 26 4.52 9.69 0.09
C MET A 26 5.80 10.03 0.85
N SER A 27 5.67 10.16 2.16
CA SER A 27 6.77 10.38 3.10
C SER A 27 7.09 9.09 3.85
N VAL A 28 8.28 9.03 4.43
CA VAL A 28 8.66 7.96 5.36
C VAL A 28 7.96 8.10 6.71
N ASP A 29 7.46 9.28 7.03
CA ASP A 29 6.78 9.53 8.29
C ASP A 29 5.27 9.54 8.12
N CYS A 30 4.57 9.21 9.20
CA CYS A 30 3.11 9.26 9.23
C CYS A 30 2.62 10.70 9.10
N ASP A 31 1.50 10.89 8.41
CA ASP A 31 0.81 12.18 8.31
C ASP A 31 0.34 12.70 9.68
N CYS A 32 0.30 11.84 10.69
CA CYS A 32 0.02 12.22 12.08
C CYS A 32 1.20 12.91 12.77
N ASP A 33 2.40 12.88 12.19
CA ASP A 33 3.57 13.58 12.71
C ASP A 33 3.43 15.08 12.44
N SER A 34 3.74 15.90 13.42
CA SER A 34 3.69 17.36 13.28
C SER A 34 4.78 17.92 12.36
N HIS A 35 5.86 17.18 12.18
CA HIS A 35 7.01 17.56 11.35
C HIS A 35 7.48 16.38 10.51
N PRO A 36 6.64 15.87 9.58
CA PRO A 36 7.03 14.74 8.76
C PRO A 36 8.14 15.12 7.79
N ALA A 37 8.96 14.15 7.43
CA ALA A 37 9.98 14.35 6.40
C ALA A 37 9.33 14.70 5.05
N ASP A 38 10.02 15.52 4.26
CA ASP A 38 9.55 15.86 2.92
C ASP A 38 9.50 14.59 2.04
N PRO A 39 8.48 14.46 1.17
CA PRO A 39 8.43 13.39 0.20
C PRO A 39 9.64 13.41 -0.73
N LYS A 40 10.29 12.26 -0.90
CA LYS A 40 11.41 12.08 -1.83
C LYS A 40 11.01 11.33 -3.08
N LEU A 41 9.84 10.74 -3.10
CA LEU A 41 9.31 9.94 -4.18
C LEU A 41 8.20 10.72 -4.89
N LYS A 42 8.23 10.74 -6.22
CA LYS A 42 7.17 11.37 -7.01
C LYS A 42 5.86 10.61 -6.87
N ASP A 43 4.77 11.32 -7.07
CA ASP A 43 3.43 10.76 -7.02
C ASP A 43 3.29 9.63 -8.03
N MET A 44 2.67 8.52 -7.61
CA MET A 44 2.48 7.35 -8.45
C MET A 44 1.05 7.19 -8.96
N GLY A 45 0.11 7.92 -8.35
CA GLY A 45 -1.29 7.91 -8.79
C GLY A 45 -2.24 7.31 -7.76
N ILE A 46 -3.38 6.85 -8.25
CA ILE A 46 -4.47 6.34 -7.43
C ILE A 46 -4.78 4.92 -7.88
N LEU A 47 -4.86 4.01 -6.92
CA LEU A 47 -5.22 2.61 -7.15
C LEU A 47 -6.53 2.28 -6.42
N ALA A 48 -7.32 1.39 -6.99
CA ALA A 48 -8.56 0.94 -6.37
C ALA A 48 -8.77 -0.55 -6.59
N SER A 49 -9.39 -1.21 -5.62
CA SER A 49 -9.74 -2.62 -5.70
C SER A 49 -10.83 -2.96 -4.68
N THR A 50 -11.56 -4.01 -4.94
CA THR A 50 -12.45 -4.62 -3.93
C THR A 50 -11.72 -5.61 -3.03
N ASP A 51 -10.45 -5.91 -3.34
CA ASP A 51 -9.57 -6.76 -2.53
C ASP A 51 -8.49 -5.88 -1.89
N PRO A 52 -8.54 -5.66 -0.56
CA PRO A 52 -7.58 -4.77 0.10
C PRO A 52 -6.16 -5.34 0.11
N VAL A 53 -6.01 -6.66 0.12
CA VAL A 53 -4.68 -7.29 0.11
C VAL A 53 -4.03 -7.12 -1.25
N ALA A 54 -4.77 -7.35 -2.32
CA ALA A 54 -4.28 -7.14 -3.69
C ALA A 54 -3.90 -5.67 -3.90
N LEU A 55 -4.71 -4.74 -3.41
CA LEU A 55 -4.45 -3.31 -3.52
C LEU A 55 -3.15 -2.91 -2.83
N ASP A 56 -2.98 -3.31 -1.58
CA ASP A 56 -1.78 -2.97 -0.81
C ASP A 56 -0.54 -3.65 -1.39
N GLN A 57 -0.66 -4.89 -1.86
CA GLN A 57 0.45 -5.57 -2.50
C GLN A 57 0.86 -4.87 -3.79
N ALA A 58 -0.10 -4.42 -4.60
CA ALA A 58 0.20 -3.66 -5.81
C ALA A 58 0.94 -2.35 -5.49
N CYS A 59 0.51 -1.65 -4.45
CA CYS A 59 1.20 -0.42 -4.00
C CYS A 59 2.63 -0.71 -3.53
N LEU A 60 2.84 -1.76 -2.75
CA LEU A 60 4.18 -2.19 -2.32
C LEU A 60 5.06 -2.51 -3.53
N ASP A 61 4.54 -3.28 -4.47
CA ASP A 61 5.28 -3.67 -5.67
C ASP A 61 5.67 -2.45 -6.53
N LEU A 62 4.79 -1.46 -6.65
CA LEU A 62 5.10 -0.23 -7.37
C LEU A 62 6.27 0.51 -6.72
N VAL A 63 6.31 0.60 -5.39
CA VAL A 63 7.42 1.24 -4.66
C VAL A 63 8.70 0.43 -4.82
N PHE A 64 8.65 -0.90 -4.59
CA PHE A 64 9.83 -1.77 -4.65
C PHE A 64 10.42 -1.87 -6.05
N ASN A 65 9.60 -1.80 -7.08
CA ASN A 65 10.04 -1.90 -8.47
C ASN A 65 10.33 -0.54 -9.12
N HIS A 66 10.10 0.55 -8.39
CA HIS A 66 10.37 1.89 -8.89
C HIS A 66 11.87 2.09 -9.12
N LYS A 67 12.23 2.69 -10.24
CA LYS A 67 13.61 3.06 -10.57
C LYS A 67 13.69 4.57 -10.58
N GLY A 68 14.03 5.12 -9.43
CA GLY A 68 14.10 6.56 -9.25
C GLY A 68 15.23 7.21 -10.02
N GLN A 69 15.03 8.49 -10.27
CA GLN A 69 16.02 9.39 -10.87
C GLN A 69 16.26 10.54 -9.91
N ALA A 70 17.12 11.47 -10.29
CA ALA A 70 17.36 12.65 -9.47
C ALA A 70 16.04 13.38 -9.16
N GLY A 71 15.76 13.59 -7.87
CA GLY A 71 14.53 14.20 -7.39
C GLY A 71 13.32 13.25 -7.30
N ASP A 72 13.53 11.95 -7.50
CA ASP A 72 12.49 10.92 -7.43
C ASP A 72 13.12 9.65 -6.85
N ASP A 73 13.18 9.55 -5.53
CA ASP A 73 13.97 8.54 -4.83
C ASP A 73 13.09 7.65 -3.94
N GLU A 74 13.03 6.38 -4.29
CA GLU A 74 12.27 5.35 -3.58
C GLU A 74 13.02 4.77 -2.37
N LYS A 75 14.33 4.94 -2.30
CA LYS A 75 15.18 4.26 -1.31
C LYS A 75 14.81 4.54 0.15
N PRO A 76 14.54 5.81 0.57
CA PRO A 76 14.18 6.06 1.96
C PRO A 76 12.88 5.35 2.37
N LEU A 77 11.89 5.31 1.47
CA LEU A 77 10.63 4.64 1.73
C LEU A 77 10.79 3.12 1.81
N ILE A 78 11.54 2.54 0.89
CA ILE A 78 11.84 1.09 0.89
C ILE A 78 12.57 0.71 2.19
N GLU A 79 13.55 1.50 2.60
CA GLU A 79 14.27 1.25 3.86
C GLU A 79 13.32 1.26 5.05
N ARG A 80 12.41 2.24 5.12
CA ARG A 80 11.44 2.33 6.21
C ARG A 80 10.46 1.16 6.19
N ILE A 81 9.95 0.76 5.02
CA ILE A 81 9.06 -0.40 4.88
C ILE A 81 9.75 -1.66 5.40
N ASN A 82 11.00 -1.89 5.01
CA ASN A 82 11.76 -3.07 5.43
C ASN A 82 12.06 -3.04 6.94
N ARG A 83 12.42 -1.90 7.48
CA ARG A 83 12.72 -1.75 8.91
C ARG A 83 11.48 -2.01 9.78
N GLN A 84 10.30 -1.63 9.31
CA GLN A 84 9.03 -1.83 10.02
C GLN A 84 8.34 -3.14 9.64
N HIS A 85 8.98 -4.00 8.86
CA HIS A 85 8.41 -5.27 8.36
C HIS A 85 7.06 -5.06 7.65
N GLY A 86 6.95 -3.99 6.85
CA GLY A 86 5.71 -3.59 6.20
C GLY A 86 5.12 -4.63 5.26
N THR A 87 5.97 -5.48 4.64
CA THR A 87 5.51 -6.54 3.75
C THR A 87 4.81 -7.68 4.48
N TYR A 88 5.03 -7.82 5.79
CA TYR A 88 4.39 -8.86 6.59
C TYR A 88 2.87 -8.69 6.67
N ILE A 89 2.38 -7.46 6.59
CA ILE A 89 0.95 -7.17 6.70
C ILE A 89 0.16 -7.85 5.57
N THR A 90 0.61 -7.72 4.33
CA THR A 90 -0.08 -8.35 3.18
C THR A 90 0.06 -9.87 3.21
N GLU A 91 1.21 -10.38 3.63
CA GLU A 91 1.43 -11.81 3.77
C GLU A 91 0.50 -12.42 4.83
N TYR A 92 0.41 -11.81 6.00
CA TYR A 92 -0.48 -12.26 7.05
C TYR A 92 -1.96 -12.12 6.67
N ALA A 93 -2.33 -11.00 6.03
CA ALA A 93 -3.69 -10.75 5.58
C ALA A 93 -4.15 -11.81 4.57
N GLU A 94 -3.29 -12.23 3.65
CA GLU A 94 -3.58 -13.34 2.73
C GLU A 94 -3.77 -14.65 3.50
N ARG A 95 -2.90 -14.91 4.49
CA ARG A 95 -2.95 -16.14 5.30
C ARG A 95 -4.27 -16.27 6.07
N ILE A 96 -4.81 -15.17 6.59
CA ILE A 96 -6.08 -15.19 7.33
C ILE A 96 -7.32 -15.09 6.44
N GLY A 97 -7.14 -15.01 5.13
CA GLY A 97 -8.24 -15.01 4.17
C GLY A 97 -8.89 -13.67 3.91
N LEU A 98 -8.23 -12.55 4.26
CA LEU A 98 -8.77 -11.22 3.97
C LEU A 98 -8.81 -10.93 2.47
N GLY A 99 -7.87 -11.47 1.71
CA GLY A 99 -7.78 -11.30 0.27
C GLY A 99 -6.59 -12.07 -0.29
N SER A 100 -6.17 -11.73 -1.50
CA SER A 100 -5.06 -12.36 -2.21
C SER A 100 -4.01 -11.35 -2.62
N ARG A 101 -2.72 -11.71 -2.48
CA ARG A 101 -1.61 -10.90 -2.99
C ARG A 101 -1.47 -10.96 -4.52
N LYS A 102 -2.19 -11.88 -5.18
CA LYS A 102 -2.20 -11.96 -6.64
C LYS A 102 -3.17 -10.93 -7.21
N TYR A 103 -2.73 -10.19 -8.21
CA TYR A 103 -3.55 -9.15 -8.83
C TYR A 103 -3.17 -8.97 -10.30
N LYS A 104 -4.07 -8.32 -11.03
CA LYS A 104 -3.80 -7.81 -12.37
C LYS A 104 -3.98 -6.30 -12.34
N LEU A 105 -2.92 -5.56 -12.63
CA LEU A 105 -2.98 -4.10 -12.69
C LEU A 105 -3.52 -3.65 -14.04
N VAL A 106 -4.64 -2.93 -14.01
CA VAL A 106 -5.28 -2.40 -15.23
C VAL A 106 -5.19 -0.88 -15.18
N MET A 107 -4.56 -0.29 -16.19
CA MET A 107 -4.45 1.17 -16.32
C MET A 107 -5.72 1.73 -16.94
N ILE A 108 -6.32 2.70 -16.26
CA ILE A 108 -7.46 3.47 -16.78
C ILE A 108 -6.94 4.84 -17.21
N LYS A 109 -7.19 5.18 -18.44
CA LYS A 109 -6.78 6.47 -19.00
C LYS A 109 -7.92 7.47 -18.98
#